data_2a68cb0e791c9ea287c633439a40741e
#
_entry.id   2a68cb0e791c9ea287c633439a40741e
#
_cell.length_a   1.000
_cell.length_b   1.000
_cell.length_c   1.000
_cell.angle_alpha   90.00
_cell.angle_beta   90.00
_cell.angle_gamma   90.00
#
_symmetry.space_group_name_H-M   'P 1'
#
loop_
_entity.id
_entity.type
_entity.pdbx_description
1 polymer ?
#
loop_
_entity_poly.entity_id
_entity_poly.type
_entity_poly.pdbx_seq_one_letter_code
_entity_poly.pdbx_strand_id
1 'polypeptide(L)'
;MDVVLAPDIYVNASVALGSPPERVVQRAFRGPGKPKTSAWVMERVQSMLHALPEFKDDAVEQQMKTIRGLVEIVEKGDHFIEDWREALVALAKSAGVGRVLTDHPDLLANKGPDGVEFISSDDWLGEQLTPPPPPAV
;
A
#
# COMPACT_ATOMS: atom_id res chain seq x y z
N MET A 1 10.52 5.54 2.47
CA MET A 1 9.58 5.40 1.36
C MET A 1 8.57 6.52 1.41
N ASP A 2 8.36 7.19 0.31
CA ASP A 2 7.52 8.39 0.23
C ASP A 2 6.10 8.13 -0.25
N VAL A 3 5.64 6.88 -0.12
CA VAL A 3 4.28 6.47 -0.46
C VAL A 3 3.70 5.62 0.66
N VAL A 4 2.38 5.59 0.76
CA VAL A 4 1.67 4.59 1.56
C VAL A 4 1.01 3.60 0.62
N LEU A 5 0.86 2.35 1.07
CA LEU A 5 0.31 1.28 0.26
C LEU A 5 -1.15 1.05 0.63
N ALA A 6 -2.02 1.01 -0.39
CA ALA A 6 -3.43 0.67 -0.19
C ALA A 6 -3.60 -0.83 0.12
N PRO A 7 -4.75 -1.24 0.68
CA PRO A 7 -4.97 -2.65 1.03
C PRO A 7 -4.81 -3.61 -0.15
N ASP A 8 -5.25 -3.21 -1.35
CA ASP A 8 -5.16 -4.06 -2.54
C ASP A 8 -3.73 -4.42 -2.89
N ILE A 9 -2.77 -3.55 -2.62
CA ILE A 9 -1.36 -3.83 -2.90
C ILE A 9 -0.86 -4.98 -2.01
N TYR A 10 -1.16 -4.94 -0.71
CA TYR A 10 -0.76 -6.02 0.21
C TYR A 10 -1.41 -7.35 -0.18
N VAL A 11 -2.70 -7.32 -0.52
CA VAL A 11 -3.45 -8.53 -0.87
C VAL A 11 -2.92 -9.13 -2.17
N ASN A 12 -2.77 -8.33 -3.21
CA ASN A 12 -2.27 -8.80 -4.50
C ASN A 12 -0.83 -9.29 -4.41
N ALA A 13 0.00 -8.65 -3.59
CA ALA A 13 1.35 -9.12 -3.32
C ALA A 13 1.36 -10.50 -2.66
N SER A 14 0.37 -10.79 -1.83
CA SER A 14 0.27 -12.06 -1.11
C SER A 14 -0.17 -13.21 -2.00
N VAL A 15 -0.92 -12.95 -3.08
CA VAL A 15 -1.50 -14.00 -3.93
C VAL A 15 -0.84 -14.13 -5.31
N ALA A 16 -0.14 -13.12 -5.77
CA ALA A 16 0.41 -13.09 -7.12
C ALA A 16 1.93 -12.85 -7.08
N LEU A 17 2.69 -13.94 -6.95
CA LEU A 17 4.15 -13.87 -6.93
C LEU A 17 4.68 -13.33 -8.28
N GLY A 18 5.66 -12.44 -8.21
CA GLY A 18 6.26 -11.82 -9.38
C GLY A 18 5.45 -10.68 -9.98
N SER A 19 4.27 -10.41 -9.44
CA SER A 19 3.41 -9.31 -9.91
C SER A 19 3.98 -7.95 -9.50
N PRO A 20 3.56 -6.86 -10.17
CA PRO A 20 3.96 -5.52 -9.75
C PRO A 20 3.68 -5.20 -8.28
N PRO A 21 2.51 -5.52 -7.69
CA PRO A 21 2.30 -5.32 -6.26
C PRO A 21 3.31 -6.03 -5.37
N GLU A 22 3.66 -7.28 -5.67
CA GLU A 22 4.67 -7.99 -4.88
C GLU A 22 6.04 -7.29 -4.97
N ARG A 23 6.41 -6.84 -6.16
CA ARG A 23 7.69 -6.14 -6.36
C ARG A 23 7.73 -4.83 -5.59
N VAL A 24 6.60 -4.13 -5.52
CA VAL A 24 6.45 -2.91 -4.71
C VAL A 24 6.66 -3.24 -3.23
N VAL A 25 5.98 -4.25 -2.72
CA VAL A 25 6.08 -4.65 -1.31
C VAL A 25 7.50 -5.06 -0.97
N GLN A 26 8.16 -5.81 -1.83
CA GLN A 26 9.57 -6.19 -1.62
C GLN A 26 10.47 -4.97 -1.50
N ARG A 27 10.29 -3.97 -2.36
CA ARG A 27 11.07 -2.73 -2.30
C ARG A 27 10.78 -1.94 -1.04
N ALA A 28 9.50 -1.86 -0.64
CA ALA A 28 9.10 -1.15 0.56
C ALA A 28 9.75 -1.75 1.81
N PHE A 29 9.82 -3.08 1.89
CA PHE A 29 10.33 -3.76 3.06
C PHE A 29 11.88 -3.84 3.10
N ARG A 30 12.54 -3.56 1.99
CA ARG A 30 14.01 -3.52 1.92
C ARG A 30 14.59 -2.14 2.20
N GLY A 31 13.78 -1.10 2.14
CA GLY A 31 14.23 0.27 2.33
C GLY A 31 14.54 0.58 3.79
N PRO A 32 15.19 1.72 4.05
CA PRO A 32 15.43 2.17 5.41
C PRO A 32 14.09 2.53 6.07
N GLY A 33 13.90 2.09 7.30
CA GLY A 33 12.66 2.28 8.03
C GLY A 33 11.55 1.34 7.58
N LYS A 34 10.47 1.33 8.34
CA LYS A 34 9.31 0.50 8.05
C LYS A 34 8.29 1.30 7.24
N PRO A 35 7.62 0.70 6.26
CA PRO A 35 6.50 1.34 5.58
C PRO A 35 5.42 1.75 6.57
N LYS A 36 4.90 2.95 6.44
CA LYS A 36 3.85 3.47 7.32
C LYS A 36 2.49 3.01 6.82
N THR A 37 1.62 2.65 7.74
CA THR A 37 0.28 2.17 7.44
C THR A 37 -0.70 2.58 8.54
N SER A 38 -1.95 2.14 8.43
CA SER A 38 -2.99 2.43 9.42
C SER A 38 -3.67 1.14 9.88
N ALA A 39 -4.33 1.22 11.03
CA ALA A 39 -5.16 0.13 11.50
C ALA A 39 -6.28 -0.18 10.50
N TRP A 40 -6.83 0.86 9.86
CA TRP A 40 -7.84 0.69 8.80
C TRP A 40 -7.32 -0.17 7.66
N VAL A 41 -6.10 0.12 7.16
CA VAL A 41 -5.48 -0.67 6.07
C VAL A 41 -5.30 -2.11 6.51
N MET A 42 -4.77 -2.34 7.71
CA MET A 42 -4.52 -3.70 8.20
C MET A 42 -5.82 -4.50 8.33
N GLU A 43 -6.90 -3.89 8.82
CA GLU A 43 -8.20 -4.57 8.89
C GLU A 43 -8.74 -4.91 7.51
N ARG A 44 -8.61 -4.02 6.53
CA ARG A 44 -9.07 -4.28 5.16
C ARG A 44 -8.25 -5.40 4.52
N VAL A 45 -6.94 -5.41 4.72
CA VAL A 45 -6.08 -6.49 4.22
C VAL A 45 -6.54 -7.83 4.80
N GLN A 46 -6.75 -7.89 6.10
CA GLN A 46 -7.20 -9.11 6.77
C GLN A 46 -8.54 -9.58 6.24
N SER A 47 -9.53 -8.69 6.12
CA SER A 47 -10.85 -9.01 5.59
C SER A 47 -10.79 -9.52 4.15
N MET A 48 -9.97 -8.90 3.32
CA MET A 48 -9.83 -9.30 1.92
C MET A 48 -9.14 -10.66 1.80
N LEU A 49 -8.15 -10.95 2.63
CA LEU A 49 -7.51 -12.27 2.64
C LEU A 49 -8.48 -13.36 3.09
N HIS A 50 -9.30 -13.10 4.12
CA HIS A 50 -10.32 -14.05 4.56
C HIS A 50 -11.37 -14.33 3.47
N ALA A 51 -11.63 -13.39 2.58
CA ALA A 51 -12.57 -13.57 1.48
C ALA A 51 -12.01 -14.44 0.35
N LEU A 52 -10.71 -14.71 0.33
CA LEU A 52 -10.08 -15.53 -0.70
C LEU A 52 -10.12 -17.02 -0.34
N PRO A 53 -10.67 -17.88 -1.21
CA PRO A 53 -10.78 -19.32 -0.91
C PRO A 53 -9.45 -20.00 -0.67
N GLU A 54 -8.38 -19.54 -1.29
CA GLU A 54 -7.04 -20.13 -1.17
C GLU A 54 -6.37 -19.79 0.16
N PHE A 55 -6.89 -18.82 0.94
CA PHE A 55 -6.35 -18.48 2.25
C PHE A 55 -7.25 -19.04 3.36
N LYS A 56 -6.78 -20.07 4.06
CA LYS A 56 -7.42 -20.58 5.27
C LYS A 56 -7.13 -19.64 6.44
N ASP A 57 -7.93 -19.72 7.50
CA ASP A 57 -7.82 -18.83 8.64
C ASP A 57 -6.42 -18.78 9.24
N ASP A 58 -5.77 -19.92 9.40
CA ASP A 58 -4.41 -19.98 9.93
C ASP A 58 -3.38 -19.32 9.00
N ALA A 59 -3.58 -19.45 7.68
CA ALA A 59 -2.72 -18.80 6.69
C ALA A 59 -2.91 -17.27 6.73
N VAL A 60 -4.15 -16.80 6.92
CA VAL A 60 -4.43 -15.37 7.07
C VAL A 60 -3.75 -14.82 8.33
N GLU A 61 -3.88 -15.52 9.46
CA GLU A 61 -3.23 -15.11 10.70
C GLU A 61 -1.71 -15.01 10.55
N GLN A 62 -1.10 -16.00 9.91
CA GLN A 62 0.34 -16.03 9.69
C GLN A 62 0.77 -14.87 8.79
N GLN A 63 0.04 -14.63 7.71
CA GLN A 63 0.34 -13.54 6.78
C GLN A 63 0.21 -12.18 7.46
N MET A 64 -0.86 -11.98 8.22
CA MET A 64 -1.07 -10.72 8.95
C MET A 64 0.02 -10.48 10.00
N LYS A 65 0.43 -11.53 10.69
CA LYS A 65 1.54 -11.44 11.65
C LYS A 65 2.83 -11.00 10.95
N THR A 66 3.12 -11.58 9.80
CA THR A 66 4.29 -11.23 9.00
C THR A 66 4.24 -9.77 8.56
N ILE A 67 3.11 -9.34 8.00
CA ILE A 67 2.95 -7.96 7.53
C ILE A 67 3.09 -6.97 8.69
N ARG A 68 2.40 -7.22 9.80
CA ARG A 68 2.43 -6.33 10.97
C ARG A 68 3.83 -6.17 11.55
N GLY A 69 4.66 -7.21 11.43
CA GLY A 69 6.05 -7.13 11.87
C GLY A 69 6.93 -6.26 10.98
N LEU A 70 6.48 -5.99 9.75
CA LEU A 70 7.26 -5.26 8.74
C LEU A 70 6.80 -3.83 8.53
N VAL A 71 5.68 -3.42 9.13
CA VAL A 71 5.11 -2.09 8.93
C VAL A 71 5.03 -1.32 10.25
N GLU A 72 4.87 0.01 10.14
CA GLU A 72 4.64 0.88 11.29
C GLU A 72 3.23 1.46 11.19
N ILE A 73 2.39 1.21 12.19
CA ILE A 73 1.03 1.74 12.24
C ILE A 73 1.09 3.15 12.82
N VAL A 74 0.87 4.15 11.97
CA VAL A 74 0.92 5.57 12.37
C VAL A 74 -0.45 6.17 12.57
N GLU A 75 -1.50 5.54 12.03
CA GLU A 75 -2.87 5.99 12.14
C GLU A 75 -3.69 4.88 12.79
N LYS A 76 -4.12 5.10 14.02
CA LYS A 76 -4.91 4.13 14.80
C LYS A 76 -6.38 4.50 14.87
N GLY A 77 -6.77 5.60 14.21
CA GLY A 77 -8.11 6.13 14.29
C GLY A 77 -9.12 5.32 13.51
N ASP A 78 -10.21 5.94 13.25
CA ASP A 78 -11.48 5.45 12.81
C ASP A 78 -11.45 4.24 11.86
N HIS A 79 -11.74 3.05 12.40
CA HIS A 79 -11.83 1.80 11.63
C HIS A 79 -13.11 1.73 10.77
N PHE A 80 -14.02 2.65 10.94
CA PHE A 80 -15.36 2.60 10.35
C PHE A 80 -15.50 3.46 9.09
N ILE A 81 -14.41 4.05 8.61
CA ILE A 81 -14.44 4.77 7.34
C ILE A 81 -14.71 3.77 6.22
N GLU A 82 -15.81 3.94 5.49
CA GLU A 82 -16.15 3.06 4.37
C GLU A 82 -15.49 3.51 3.07
N ASP A 83 -15.25 4.79 2.91
CA ASP A 83 -14.63 5.35 1.71
C ASP A 83 -13.11 5.16 1.74
N TRP A 84 -12.62 4.33 0.84
CA TRP A 84 -11.18 4.04 0.73
C TRP A 84 -10.35 5.29 0.45
N ARG A 85 -10.85 6.17 -0.38
CA ARG A 85 -10.13 7.40 -0.72
C ARG A 85 -9.94 8.26 0.52
N GLU A 86 -10.99 8.47 1.29
CA GLU A 86 -10.95 9.24 2.51
C GLU A 86 -9.95 8.65 3.51
N ALA A 87 -10.02 7.33 3.72
CA ALA A 87 -9.12 6.65 4.65
C ALA A 87 -7.66 6.73 4.21
N LEU A 88 -7.41 6.56 2.91
CA LEU A 88 -6.03 6.56 2.39
C LEU A 88 -5.44 7.98 2.34
N VAL A 89 -6.25 8.98 2.05
CA VAL A 89 -5.81 10.38 2.12
C VAL A 89 -5.46 10.75 3.56
N ALA A 90 -6.29 10.36 4.53
CA ALA A 90 -6.00 10.59 5.94
C ALA A 90 -4.70 9.93 6.37
N LEU A 91 -4.47 8.69 5.93
CA LEU A 91 -3.22 7.97 6.21
C LEU A 91 -2.01 8.69 5.61
N ALA A 92 -2.10 9.11 4.34
CA ALA A 92 -1.00 9.80 3.68
C ALA A 92 -0.62 11.08 4.44
N LYS A 93 -1.61 11.84 4.87
CA LYS A 93 -1.38 13.05 5.66
C LYS A 93 -0.73 12.74 7.01
N SER A 94 -1.22 11.72 7.71
CA SER A 94 -0.63 11.29 8.99
C SER A 94 0.80 10.80 8.84
N ALA A 95 1.10 10.15 7.73
CA ALA A 95 2.44 9.65 7.43
C ALA A 95 3.37 10.73 6.87
N GLY A 96 2.84 11.90 6.52
CA GLY A 96 3.63 12.98 5.94
C GLY A 96 4.07 12.71 4.51
N VAL A 97 3.30 11.90 3.76
CA VAL A 97 3.61 11.59 2.37
C VAL A 97 2.52 12.11 1.43
N GLY A 98 2.89 12.37 0.19
CA GLY A 98 1.98 12.94 -0.81
C GLY A 98 1.39 11.93 -1.79
N ARG A 99 1.69 10.65 -1.65
CA ARG A 99 1.31 9.64 -2.64
C ARG A 99 0.76 8.38 -1.98
N VAL A 100 -0.28 7.82 -2.62
CA VAL A 100 -0.86 6.53 -2.25
C VAL A 100 -0.69 5.58 -3.42
N LEU A 101 -0.14 4.41 -3.17
CA LEU A 101 0.07 3.40 -4.21
C LEU A 101 -1.09 2.40 -4.17
N THR A 102 -1.79 2.29 -5.28
CA THR A 102 -2.94 1.39 -5.45
C THR A 102 -3.06 0.98 -6.91
N ASP A 103 -3.65 -0.19 -7.16
CA ASP A 103 -4.03 -0.60 -8.51
C ASP A 103 -5.55 -0.60 -8.70
N HIS A 104 -6.29 -0.08 -7.72
CA HIS A 104 -7.74 0.00 -7.78
C HIS A 104 -8.18 1.05 -8.81
N PRO A 105 -8.91 0.64 -9.87
CA PRO A 105 -9.24 1.57 -10.97
C PRO A 105 -10.00 2.81 -10.53
N ASP A 106 -10.93 2.67 -9.61
CA ASP A 106 -11.75 3.80 -9.14
C ASP A 106 -10.92 4.85 -8.42
N LEU A 107 -9.89 4.42 -7.70
CA LEU A 107 -8.98 5.35 -7.01
C LEU A 107 -8.04 6.03 -8.01
N LEU A 108 -7.58 5.30 -9.02
CA LEU A 108 -6.68 5.85 -10.04
C LEU A 108 -7.39 6.80 -10.99
N ALA A 109 -8.70 6.62 -11.21
CA ALA A 109 -9.49 7.44 -12.15
C ALA A 109 -9.64 8.90 -11.68
N ASN A 110 -9.60 9.14 -10.39
CA ASN A 110 -9.71 10.48 -9.81
C ASN A 110 -8.39 10.85 -9.12
N LYS A 111 -7.61 11.69 -9.77
CA LYS A 111 -6.39 12.22 -9.15
C LYS A 111 -6.80 13.03 -7.93
N GLY A 112 -6.21 12.65 -6.81
CA GLY A 112 -6.68 13.04 -5.51
C GLY A 112 -6.82 14.53 -5.25
N PRO A 113 -7.89 14.92 -4.56
CA PRO A 113 -7.99 16.23 -3.95
C PRO A 113 -6.96 16.35 -2.82
N ASP A 114 -6.69 17.55 -2.39
CA ASP A 114 -5.90 17.83 -1.20
C ASP A 114 -4.39 17.51 -1.28
N GLY A 115 -3.84 17.46 -2.49
CA GLY A 115 -2.40 17.28 -2.66
C GLY A 115 -1.90 15.86 -2.49
N VAL A 116 -2.81 14.88 -2.43
CA VAL A 116 -2.44 13.46 -2.38
C VAL A 116 -2.68 12.85 -3.75
N GLU A 117 -1.64 12.26 -4.32
CA GLU A 117 -1.69 11.62 -5.62
C GLU A 117 -1.84 10.11 -5.47
N PHE A 118 -2.72 9.49 -6.28
CA PHE A 118 -2.84 8.04 -6.38
C PHE A 118 -2.04 7.55 -7.59
N ILE A 119 -1.18 6.56 -7.38
CA ILE A 119 -0.30 6.02 -8.42
C ILE A 119 -0.37 4.50 -8.46
N SER A 120 -0.32 3.92 -9.66
CA SER A 120 -0.32 2.46 -9.82
C SER A 120 1.03 1.85 -9.48
N SER A 121 1.04 0.53 -9.19
CA SER A 121 2.28 -0.19 -8.94
C SER A 121 3.21 -0.17 -10.15
N ASP A 122 2.68 -0.32 -11.36
CA ASP A 122 3.49 -0.25 -12.59
C ASP A 122 4.15 1.12 -12.76
N ASP A 123 3.39 2.19 -12.56
CA ASP A 123 3.92 3.54 -12.73
C ASP A 123 4.99 3.86 -11.68
N TRP A 124 4.74 3.46 -10.43
CA TRP A 124 5.71 3.67 -9.36
C TRP A 124 7.01 2.89 -9.61
N LEU A 125 6.89 1.62 -10.01
CA LEU A 125 8.06 0.81 -10.35
C LEU A 125 8.82 1.40 -11.53
N GLY A 126 8.11 1.92 -12.52
CA GLY A 126 8.72 2.60 -13.66
C GLY A 126 9.58 3.78 -13.22
N GLU A 127 9.09 4.58 -12.29
CA GLU A 127 9.87 5.69 -11.74
C GLU A 127 11.13 5.22 -11.02
N GLN A 128 11.03 4.13 -10.25
CA GLN A 128 12.17 3.59 -9.50
C GLN A 128 13.25 3.00 -10.41
N LEU A 129 12.84 2.45 -11.55
CA LEU A 129 13.76 1.81 -12.50
C LEU A 129 14.34 2.77 -13.53
N THR A 130 13.75 3.95 -13.68
CA THR A 130 14.25 4.96 -14.60
C THR A 130 15.51 5.60 -14.00
N PRO A 131 16.67 5.49 -14.64
CA PRO A 131 17.85 6.17 -14.12
C PRO A 131 17.63 7.68 -14.13
N PRO A 132 18.20 8.40 -13.15
CA PRO A 132 18.11 9.85 -13.17
C PRO A 132 18.68 10.39 -14.46
N PRO A 133 18.12 11.49 -15.02
CA PRO A 133 18.67 12.08 -16.23
C PRO A 133 20.13 12.45 -16.02
N PRO A 134 20.99 12.25 -17.02
CA PRO A 134 22.38 12.63 -16.85
C PRO A 134 22.48 14.12 -16.52
N PRO A 135 23.42 14.51 -15.65
CA PRO A 135 23.57 15.91 -15.32
C PRO A 135 23.78 16.72 -16.57
N ALA A 136 23.09 17.84 -16.66
CA ALA A 136 23.26 18.77 -17.77
C ALA A 136 24.71 19.25 -17.80
N VAL A 137 25.37 19.03 -18.90
CA VAL A 137 26.74 19.43 -19.08
C VAL A 137 26.76 20.83 -19.65
#